data_456c4204d2b15819113a67c61010edc8
#
_entry.id   456c4204d2b15819113a67c61010edc8
#
_cell.length_a   1.000
_cell.length_b   1.000
_cell.length_c   1.000
_cell.angle_alpha   90.00
_cell.angle_beta   90.00
_cell.angle_gamma   90.00
#
_symmetry.space_group_name_H-M   'P 1'
#
loop_
_entity.id
_entity.type
_entity.pdbx_description
1 polymer ?
#
loop_
_entity_poly.entity_id
_entity_poly.type
_entity_poly.pdbx_seq_one_letter_code
_entity_poly.pdbx_strand_id
1 'polypeptide(L)'
;MDKLKAFLYTLIFRRKLFVRLDPRDNSVTFSKRLCRHIGIDKLKDKAKVFAFVEPVSQLFGFQINADNLPDYAAQADIQYNSKHRCVGFESLVPTVNLILYKYKMPHDKEAKLRVSIHVYAGQTFYFIRPPHANNI
;
A
#
# COMPACT_ATOMS: atom_id res chain seq x y z
N MET A 1 25.79 -7.69 13.31
CA MET A 1 24.77 -6.98 14.08
C MET A 1 24.19 -7.93 15.11
N ASP A 2 24.02 -7.45 16.33
CA ASP A 2 23.36 -8.16 17.42
C ASP A 2 21.92 -8.50 17.02
N LYS A 3 21.45 -9.72 17.42
CA LYS A 3 20.09 -10.16 17.12
C LYS A 3 19.03 -9.22 17.68
N LEU A 4 19.27 -8.64 18.85
CA LEU A 4 18.34 -7.69 19.46
C LEU A 4 18.21 -6.40 18.63
N LYS A 5 19.31 -5.86 18.14
CA LYS A 5 19.30 -4.67 17.29
C LYS A 5 18.58 -4.93 15.98
N ALA A 6 18.81 -6.09 15.37
CA ALA A 6 18.12 -6.46 14.14
C ALA A 6 16.59 -6.58 14.36
N PHE A 7 16.18 -7.19 15.48
CA PHE A 7 14.79 -7.31 15.85
C PHE A 7 14.14 -5.94 16.07
N LEU A 8 14.78 -5.06 16.85
CA LEU A 8 14.27 -3.72 17.12
C LEU A 8 14.17 -2.88 15.84
N TYR A 9 15.17 -2.97 14.97
CA TYR A 9 15.15 -2.28 13.68
C TYR A 9 13.96 -2.73 12.83
N THR A 10 13.74 -4.03 12.71
CA THR A 10 12.63 -4.60 11.95
C THR A 10 11.28 -4.14 12.50
N LEU A 11 11.13 -4.13 13.83
CA LEU A 11 9.90 -3.69 14.49
C LEU A 11 9.61 -2.21 14.21
N ILE A 12 10.61 -1.35 14.34
CA ILE A 12 10.49 0.09 14.07
C ILE A 12 10.17 0.33 12.60
N PHE A 13 10.83 -0.36 11.68
CA PHE A 13 10.60 -0.25 10.25
C PHE A 13 9.15 -0.61 9.91
N ARG A 14 8.63 -1.73 10.43
CA ARG A 14 7.25 -2.17 10.19
C ARG A 14 6.23 -1.15 10.66
N ARG A 15 6.44 -0.51 11.82
CA ARG A 15 5.53 0.51 12.35
C ARG A 15 5.43 1.76 11.48
N LYS A 16 6.44 2.02 10.65
CA LYS A 16 6.50 3.18 9.77
C LYS A 16 5.97 2.91 8.36
N LEU A 17 5.59 1.67 8.06
CA LEU A 17 5.00 1.29 6.79
C LEU A 17 3.48 1.33 6.92
N PHE A 18 2.88 2.38 6.40
CA PHE A 18 1.44 2.54 6.45
C PHE A 18 0.93 3.32 5.24
N VAL A 19 -0.38 3.22 5.02
CA VAL A 19 -1.11 4.05 4.06
C VAL A 19 -2.17 4.84 4.80
N ARG A 20 -2.52 6.00 4.26
CA ARG A 20 -3.68 6.79 4.66
C ARG A 20 -4.72 6.68 3.56
N LEU A 21 -5.91 6.25 3.93
CA LEU A 21 -7.04 6.11 3.02
C LEU A 21 -7.99 7.28 3.26
N ASP A 22 -8.24 8.07 2.23
CA ASP A 22 -9.19 9.18 2.32
C ASP A 22 -10.41 8.87 1.45
N PRO A 23 -11.60 8.63 2.07
CA PRO A 23 -12.80 8.29 1.31
C PRO A 23 -13.38 9.48 0.54
N ARG A 24 -13.01 10.72 0.90
CA ARG A 24 -13.54 11.92 0.25
C ARG A 24 -13.05 12.06 -1.19
N ASP A 25 -11.79 11.69 -1.45
CA ASP A 25 -11.20 11.80 -2.78
C ASP A 25 -10.72 10.46 -3.33
N ASN A 26 -11.03 9.35 -2.65
CA ASN A 26 -10.65 8.00 -3.06
C ASN A 26 -9.12 7.86 -3.23
N SER A 27 -8.36 8.50 -2.35
CA SER A 27 -6.90 8.51 -2.42
C SER A 27 -6.25 7.60 -1.38
N VAL A 28 -5.11 7.03 -1.77
CA VAL A 28 -4.23 6.25 -0.90
C VAL A 28 -2.88 6.96 -0.85
N THR A 29 -2.51 7.46 0.32
CA THR A 29 -1.24 8.17 0.51
C THR A 29 -0.27 7.27 1.25
N PHE A 30 0.95 7.18 0.76
CA PHE A 30 2.01 6.33 1.33
C PHE A 30 2.77 7.07 2.43
N SER A 31 3.13 6.35 3.50
CA SER A 31 4.09 6.89 4.47
C SER A 31 5.45 7.13 3.82
N LYS A 32 6.26 7.98 4.44
CA LYS A 32 7.61 8.27 3.92
C LYS A 32 8.47 7.02 3.78
N ARG A 33 8.37 6.09 4.73
CA ARG A 33 9.11 4.82 4.68
C ARG A 33 8.64 3.95 3.53
N LEU A 34 7.33 3.90 3.30
CA LEU A 34 6.77 3.15 2.19
C LEU A 34 7.22 3.75 0.85
N CYS A 35 7.19 5.07 0.72
CA CYS A 35 7.70 5.76 -0.46
C CYS A 35 9.16 5.41 -0.75
N ARG A 36 10.00 5.38 0.27
CA ARG A 36 11.41 5.01 0.13
C ARG A 36 11.57 3.55 -0.30
N HIS A 37 10.76 2.67 0.25
CA HIS A 37 10.81 1.25 -0.13
C HIS A 37 10.41 1.06 -1.59
N ILE A 38 9.37 1.74 -2.04
CA ILE A 38 8.90 1.68 -3.43
C ILE A 38 9.95 2.26 -4.37
N GLY A 39 10.58 3.39 -4.01
CA GLY A 39 11.71 3.95 -4.72
C GLY A 39 11.45 4.44 -6.13
N ILE A 40 10.23 4.86 -6.45
CA ILE A 40 9.86 5.29 -7.80
C ILE A 40 10.07 6.79 -7.97
N ASP A 41 10.62 7.16 -9.13
CA ASP A 41 10.90 8.54 -9.53
C ASP A 41 10.21 8.81 -10.86
N LYS A 42 9.41 9.89 -10.93
CA LYS A 42 8.67 10.28 -12.14
C LYS A 42 9.57 10.50 -13.35
N LEU A 43 10.79 10.98 -13.13
CA LEU A 43 11.74 11.26 -14.24
C LEU A 43 12.29 9.99 -14.87
N LYS A 44 12.31 8.89 -14.11
CA LYS A 44 12.91 7.62 -14.55
C LYS A 44 11.88 6.54 -14.80
N ASP A 45 10.78 6.55 -14.06
CA ASP A 45 9.84 5.44 -14.00
C ASP A 45 8.45 5.87 -14.44
N LYS A 46 7.89 5.13 -15.39
CA LYS A 46 6.48 5.24 -15.76
C LYS A 46 5.73 4.15 -14.99
N ALA A 47 5.30 4.50 -13.78
CA ALA A 47 4.76 3.52 -12.86
C ALA A 47 3.24 3.57 -12.76
N LYS A 48 2.64 2.39 -12.63
CA LYS A 48 1.23 2.23 -12.32
C LYS A 48 1.08 1.35 -11.09
N VAL A 49 0.02 1.60 -10.34
CA VAL A 49 -0.39 0.77 -9.21
C VAL A 49 -1.46 -0.20 -9.68
N PHE A 50 -1.31 -1.44 -9.29
CA PHE A 50 -2.31 -2.49 -9.54
C PHE A 50 -2.84 -2.97 -8.21
N ALA A 51 -4.12 -2.71 -7.96
CA ALA A 51 -4.78 -3.09 -6.71
C ALA A 51 -5.56 -4.38 -6.90
N PHE A 52 -5.56 -5.23 -5.88
CA PHE A 52 -6.23 -6.53 -5.90
C PHE A 52 -6.67 -6.97 -4.51
N VAL A 53 -7.51 -7.99 -4.47
CA VAL A 53 -7.86 -8.70 -3.23
C VAL A 53 -7.26 -10.10 -3.30
N GLU A 54 -6.45 -10.47 -2.31
CA GLU A 54 -5.87 -11.80 -2.26
C GLU A 54 -6.98 -12.81 -1.91
N PRO A 55 -7.21 -13.87 -2.73
CA PRO A 55 -8.40 -14.73 -2.60
C PRO A 55 -8.49 -15.52 -1.30
N VAL A 56 -7.38 -15.97 -0.74
CA VAL A 56 -7.38 -16.80 0.47
C VAL A 56 -7.52 -15.94 1.73
N SER A 57 -6.66 -14.95 1.89
CA SER A 57 -6.65 -14.08 3.07
C SER A 57 -7.71 -12.99 3.03
N GLN A 58 -8.22 -12.67 1.84
CA GLN A 58 -9.16 -11.55 1.61
C GLN A 58 -8.55 -10.18 1.95
N LEU A 59 -7.22 -10.08 1.95
CA LEU A 59 -6.52 -8.82 2.17
C LEU A 59 -6.47 -8.00 0.89
N PHE A 60 -6.64 -6.69 1.01
CA PHE A 60 -6.38 -5.77 -0.08
C PHE A 60 -4.88 -5.58 -0.23
N GLY A 61 -4.40 -5.68 -1.47
CA GLY A 61 -3.00 -5.51 -1.78
C GLY A 61 -2.81 -4.69 -3.04
N PHE A 62 -1.56 -4.30 -3.27
CA PHE A 62 -1.19 -3.63 -4.51
C PHE A 62 0.23 -4.00 -4.90
N GLN A 63 0.50 -3.84 -6.19
CA GLN A 63 1.83 -3.96 -6.77
C GLN A 63 2.12 -2.71 -7.60
N ILE A 64 3.39 -2.40 -7.73
CA ILE A 64 3.87 -1.30 -8.56
C ILE A 64 4.56 -1.88 -9.80
N ASN A 65 4.16 -1.44 -11.00
CA ASN A 65 4.73 -1.88 -12.27
C ASN A 65 4.68 -3.40 -12.48
N ALA A 66 3.65 -4.05 -11.98
CA ALA A 66 3.56 -5.50 -12.10
C ALA A 66 3.26 -5.92 -13.54
N ASP A 67 3.97 -6.97 -13.98
CA ASP A 67 3.69 -7.65 -15.24
C ASP A 67 2.72 -8.82 -14.98
N ASN A 68 1.94 -9.20 -15.98
CA ASN A 68 1.07 -10.38 -15.96
C ASN A 68 0.02 -10.37 -14.83
N LEU A 69 -0.61 -9.22 -14.61
CA LEU A 69 -1.72 -9.14 -13.66
C LEU A 69 -3.01 -9.67 -14.26
N PRO A 70 -3.91 -10.22 -13.42
CA PRO A 70 -5.24 -10.60 -13.88
C PRO A 70 -6.01 -9.39 -14.42
N ASP A 71 -6.90 -9.63 -15.39
CA ASP A 71 -7.71 -8.57 -16.00
C ASP A 71 -8.62 -7.84 -15.00
N TYR A 72 -8.92 -8.47 -13.87
CA TYR A 72 -9.74 -7.88 -12.83
C TYR A 72 -8.97 -6.97 -11.87
N ALA A 73 -7.67 -6.87 -12.01
CA ALA A 73 -6.89 -5.97 -11.15
C ALA A 73 -7.17 -4.52 -11.51
N ALA A 74 -7.52 -3.73 -10.51
CA ALA A 74 -7.74 -2.30 -10.70
C ALA A 74 -6.41 -1.58 -10.89
N GLN A 75 -6.34 -0.68 -11.87
CA GLN A 75 -5.15 0.11 -12.16
C GLN A 75 -5.34 1.55 -11.75
N ALA A 76 -4.27 2.17 -11.27
CA ALA A 76 -4.24 3.59 -10.95
C ALA A 76 -2.86 4.16 -11.31
N ASP A 77 -2.85 5.46 -11.62
CA ASP A 77 -1.59 6.15 -11.86
C ASP A 77 -0.95 6.56 -10.54
N ILE A 78 0.37 6.47 -10.48
CA ILE A 78 1.13 6.97 -9.33
C ILE A 78 1.05 8.49 -9.32
N GLN A 79 0.84 9.05 -8.13
CA GLN A 79 0.92 10.48 -7.88
C GLN A 79 2.30 10.84 -7.36
N TYR A 80 2.80 12.00 -7.78
CA TYR A 80 4.14 12.48 -7.45
C TYR A 80 4.06 13.86 -6.79
N ASN A 81 5.00 14.12 -5.87
CA ASN A 81 5.14 15.44 -5.28
C ASN A 81 5.99 16.37 -6.17
N SER A 82 6.24 17.62 -5.71
CA SER A 82 7.04 18.60 -6.46
C SER A 82 8.49 18.18 -6.72
N LYS A 83 9.00 17.21 -5.96
CA LYS A 83 10.34 16.64 -6.14
C LYS A 83 10.34 15.39 -7.02
N HIS A 84 9.23 15.12 -7.72
CA HIS A 84 9.01 13.95 -8.58
C HIS A 84 9.13 12.61 -7.86
N ARG A 85 8.88 12.59 -6.54
CA ARG A 85 8.85 11.37 -5.74
C ARG A 85 7.44 10.85 -5.60
N CYS A 86 7.27 9.54 -5.67
CA CYS A 86 5.99 8.87 -5.46
C CYS A 86 5.43 9.21 -4.07
N VAL A 87 4.13 9.52 -3.99
CA VAL A 87 3.46 9.80 -2.71
C VAL A 87 2.19 8.96 -2.50
N GLY A 88 1.70 8.29 -3.53
CA GLY A 88 0.50 7.48 -3.43
C GLY A 88 -0.21 7.31 -4.76
N PHE A 89 -1.51 7.03 -4.69
CA PHE A 89 -2.33 6.93 -5.89
C PHE A 89 -3.77 7.32 -5.61
N GLU A 90 -4.47 7.73 -6.66
CA GLU A 90 -5.91 7.98 -6.65
C GLU A 90 -6.55 7.03 -7.66
N SER A 91 -7.55 6.28 -7.23
CA SER A 91 -8.15 5.25 -8.06
C SER A 91 -9.38 5.77 -8.78
N LEU A 92 -9.59 5.33 -10.03
CA LEU A 92 -10.80 5.62 -10.79
C LEU A 92 -12.00 4.83 -10.27
N VAL A 93 -11.77 3.73 -9.54
CA VAL A 93 -12.82 2.94 -8.90
C VAL A 93 -12.86 3.26 -7.40
N PRO A 94 -13.97 3.04 -6.69
CA PRO A 94 -14.08 3.38 -5.27
C PRO A 94 -13.30 2.42 -4.36
N THR A 95 -12.00 2.27 -4.62
CA THR A 95 -11.13 1.31 -3.92
C THR A 95 -11.07 1.59 -2.42
N VAL A 96 -10.95 2.88 -2.02
CA VAL A 96 -10.87 3.26 -0.61
C VAL A 96 -12.14 2.84 0.13
N ASN A 97 -13.31 3.13 -0.45
CA ASN A 97 -14.58 2.76 0.16
C ASN A 97 -14.77 1.24 0.27
N LEU A 98 -14.30 0.49 -0.73
CA LEU A 98 -14.34 -0.97 -0.68
C LEU A 98 -13.44 -1.52 0.44
N ILE A 99 -12.25 -0.97 0.63
CA ILE A 99 -11.37 -1.36 1.72
C ILE A 99 -12.01 -1.06 3.08
N LEU A 100 -12.53 0.15 3.25
CA LEU A 100 -13.17 0.56 4.51
C LEU A 100 -14.37 -0.33 4.82
N TYR A 101 -15.19 -0.63 3.82
CA TYR A 101 -16.35 -1.52 3.98
C TYR A 101 -15.91 -2.91 4.42
N LYS A 102 -14.95 -3.51 3.70
CA LYS A 102 -14.49 -4.86 4.00
C LYS A 102 -13.81 -4.96 5.36
N TYR A 103 -13.07 -3.93 5.75
CA TYR A 103 -12.37 -3.90 7.03
C TYR A 103 -13.23 -3.35 8.18
N LYS A 104 -14.51 -3.08 7.91
CA LYS A 104 -15.51 -2.60 8.89
C LYS A 104 -15.08 -1.31 9.57
N MET A 105 -14.65 -0.35 8.76
CA MET A 105 -14.17 0.95 9.22
C MET A 105 -15.13 2.07 8.83
N PRO A 106 -15.11 3.23 9.56
CA PRO A 106 -15.93 4.38 9.18
C PRO A 106 -15.60 4.92 7.78
N HIS A 107 -16.62 5.42 7.07
CA HIS A 107 -16.49 5.97 5.72
C HIS A 107 -16.48 7.50 5.68
N ASP A 108 -16.46 8.16 6.83
CA ASP A 108 -16.59 9.61 6.94
C ASP A 108 -15.29 10.32 7.32
N LYS A 109 -14.21 9.56 7.48
CA LYS A 109 -12.93 10.11 7.90
C LYS A 109 -11.77 9.31 7.32
N GLU A 110 -10.59 9.95 7.33
CA GLU A 110 -9.35 9.32 6.92
C GLU A 110 -8.99 8.15 7.85
N ALA A 111 -8.47 7.08 7.27
CA ALA A 111 -8.01 5.91 8.01
C ALA A 111 -6.52 5.67 7.76
N LYS A 112 -5.80 5.28 8.80
CA LYS A 112 -4.39 4.92 8.72
C LYS A 112 -4.26 3.42 8.97
N LEU A 113 -3.72 2.69 7.98
CA LEU A 113 -3.59 1.23 8.05
C LEU A 113 -2.15 0.81 7.76
N ARG A 114 -1.70 -0.20 8.48
CA ARG A 114 -0.37 -0.78 8.30
C ARG A 114 -0.25 -1.50 6.96
N VAL A 115 0.96 -1.51 6.42
CA VAL A 115 1.29 -2.24 5.19
C VAL A 115 2.33 -3.29 5.52
N SER A 116 2.11 -4.51 5.07
CA SER A 116 3.12 -5.57 5.09
C SER A 116 3.66 -5.79 3.68
N ILE A 117 4.94 -6.11 3.59
CA ILE A 117 5.63 -6.30 2.33
C ILE A 117 5.98 -7.78 2.19
N HIS A 118 5.61 -8.37 1.05
CA HIS A 118 5.89 -9.77 0.74
C HIS A 118 6.56 -9.87 -0.62
N VAL A 119 7.61 -10.67 -0.70
CA VAL A 119 8.30 -10.96 -1.96
C VAL A 119 8.05 -12.42 -2.30
N TYR A 120 7.50 -12.65 -3.49
CA TYR A 120 7.22 -13.99 -3.99
C TYR A 120 7.55 -14.06 -5.47
N ALA A 121 8.31 -15.08 -5.86
CA ALA A 121 8.71 -15.29 -7.26
C ALA A 121 9.36 -14.05 -7.90
N GLY A 122 10.16 -13.31 -7.13
CA GLY A 122 10.81 -12.09 -7.60
C GLY A 122 9.93 -10.85 -7.69
N GLN A 123 8.67 -10.96 -7.27
CA GLN A 123 7.72 -9.85 -7.28
C GLN A 123 7.43 -9.37 -5.86
N THR A 124 7.28 -8.06 -5.70
CA THR A 124 6.96 -7.45 -4.42
C THR A 124 5.48 -7.13 -4.35
N PHE A 125 4.85 -7.58 -3.25
CA PHE A 125 3.44 -7.34 -2.96
C PHE A 125 3.32 -6.52 -1.70
N TYR A 126 2.44 -5.52 -1.71
CA TYR A 126 2.14 -4.68 -0.57
C TYR A 126 0.72 -4.98 -0.10
N PHE A 127 0.54 -5.43 1.15
CA PHE A 127 -0.78 -5.73 1.69
C PHE A 127 -1.18 -4.70 2.72
N ILE A 128 -2.38 -4.14 2.55
CA ILE A 128 -2.99 -3.22 3.51
C ILE A 128 -3.67 -4.07 4.58
N ARG A 129 -3.20 -3.95 5.82
CA ARG A 129 -3.65 -4.80 6.92
C ARG A 129 -4.86 -4.20 7.62
N PRO A 130 -5.88 -5.02 7.95
CA PRO A 130 -7.00 -4.53 8.76
C PRO A 130 -6.55 -4.20 10.19
N PRO A 131 -7.24 -3.27 10.89
CA PRO A 131 -6.83 -2.85 12.23
C PRO A 131 -6.70 -3.99 13.23
N HIS A 132 -7.56 -5.00 13.12
CA HIS A 132 -7.60 -6.13 14.06
C HIS A 132 -6.41 -7.09 13.93
N ALA A 133 -5.66 -7.03 12.84
CA ALA A 133 -4.47 -7.85 12.65
C ALA A 133 -3.36 -7.52 13.66
N ASN A 134 -3.48 -6.39 14.37
CA ASN A 134 -2.52 -5.94 15.37
C ASN A 134 -2.76 -6.53 16.76
N ASN A 135 -3.87 -7.22 16.96
CA ASN A 135 -4.27 -7.77 18.24
C ASN A 135 -3.88 -9.24 18.43
N ILE A 136 -3.09 -9.74 17.54
CA ILE A 136 -2.65 -11.13 17.58
C ILE A 136 -1.24 -11.21 18.13
#